data_e360540a00cce058ee4edd6d8f4eb4d2
#
_entry.id   e360540a00cce058ee4edd6d8f4eb4d2
#
_cell.length_a   1.000
_cell.length_b   1.000
_cell.length_c   1.000
_cell.angle_alpha   90.00
_cell.angle_beta   90.00
_cell.angle_gamma   90.00
#
_symmetry.space_group_name_H-M   'P 1'
#
loop_
_entity.id
_entity.type
_entity.pdbx_description
1 polymer ?
#
loop_
_entity_poly.entity_id
_entity_poly.type
_entity_poly.pdbx_seq_one_letter_code
_entity_poly.pdbx_strand_id
1 'polypeptide(L)'
;KKLELQKKMLEIKSDQKEYSAATLIEANEKLLVAKTVDCFYKEIIAQCEINNKCGNRLVYLNSYNSLKRFTNGKLEIPFNTINVAWLEKYEKWLRSNGNKETTISLMFRTLRSTYNKAIKERCAHLSDYPFQEYKISKFDTSTQKRAIAKTDMLKFTETSQPIGQKKYVELSKDIFIFSYLCGGINFTDIANLTQENIVNGRLHYIRQKTGKPVSYTHLRAHETSQDL
;
A
#
# COMPACT_ATOMS: atom_id res chain seq x y z
N LYS A 1 2.44 -0.45 27.80
CA LYS A 1 3.19 -1.67 28.24
C LYS A 1 3.56 -1.61 29.73
N LYS A 2 4.33 -0.60 30.21
CA LYS A 2 4.72 -0.47 31.62
C LYS A 2 3.53 -0.34 32.56
N LEU A 3 2.51 0.45 32.18
CA LEU A 3 1.28 0.66 32.93
C LEU A 3 0.39 -0.60 32.97
N GLU A 4 0.33 -1.38 31.90
CA GLU A 4 -0.41 -2.65 31.83
C GLU A 4 0.24 -3.74 32.70
N LEU A 5 1.56 -3.82 32.67
CA LEU A 5 2.31 -4.71 33.58
C LEU A 5 2.10 -4.32 35.04
N GLN A 6 2.11 -3.02 35.36
CA GLN A 6 1.85 -2.54 36.71
C GLN A 6 0.42 -2.85 37.19
N LYS A 7 -0.60 -2.71 36.33
CA LYS A 7 -1.97 -3.12 36.64
C LYS A 7 -2.08 -4.62 36.92
N LYS A 8 -1.48 -5.46 36.06
CA LYS A 8 -1.47 -6.92 36.28
C LYS A 8 -0.70 -7.33 37.52
N MET A 9 0.41 -6.64 37.84
CA MET A 9 1.12 -6.86 39.13
C MET A 9 0.25 -6.52 40.32
N LEU A 10 -0.58 -5.47 40.25
CA LEU A 10 -1.51 -5.10 41.29
C LEU A 10 -2.66 -6.10 41.43
N GLU A 11 -3.21 -6.61 40.32
CA GLU A 11 -4.23 -7.65 40.30
C GLU A 11 -3.74 -8.96 40.91
N ILE A 12 -2.51 -9.40 40.56
CA ILE A 12 -1.90 -10.63 41.10
C ILE A 12 -1.56 -10.46 42.60
N LYS A 13 -1.12 -9.25 43.02
CA LYS A 13 -0.89 -8.95 44.43
C LYS A 13 -2.19 -8.96 45.27
N SER A 14 -3.31 -8.51 44.71
CA SER A 14 -4.60 -8.57 45.38
C SER A 14 -5.08 -9.98 45.62
N ASP A 15 -4.68 -10.95 44.75
CA ASP A 15 -5.05 -12.35 44.86
C ASP A 15 -4.08 -13.19 45.74
N GLN A 16 -3.12 -12.56 46.44
CA GLN A 16 -2.13 -13.19 47.31
C GLN A 16 -1.32 -14.33 46.66
N LYS A 17 -1.16 -14.31 45.37
CA LYS A 17 -0.36 -15.30 44.62
C LYS A 17 1.09 -14.83 44.46
N GLU A 18 2.04 -15.73 44.71
CA GLU A 18 3.44 -15.51 44.35
C GLU A 18 3.58 -15.40 42.83
N TYR A 19 4.26 -14.39 42.35
CA TYR A 19 4.53 -14.20 40.93
C TYR A 19 6.00 -14.11 40.62
N SER A 20 6.42 -14.80 39.58
CA SER A 20 7.76 -14.67 38.99
C SER A 20 7.65 -13.84 37.70
N ALA A 21 8.82 -13.33 37.23
CA ALA A 21 8.87 -12.69 35.91
C ALA A 21 8.33 -13.61 34.81
N ALA A 22 8.54 -14.92 34.93
CA ALA A 22 8.04 -15.94 34.01
C ALA A 22 6.49 -16.00 34.01
N THR A 23 5.83 -15.99 35.16
CA THR A 23 4.36 -16.01 35.26
C THR A 23 3.72 -14.73 34.70
N LEU A 24 4.39 -13.57 34.84
CA LEU A 24 3.91 -12.32 34.24
C LEU A 24 4.07 -12.31 32.72
N ILE A 25 5.17 -12.92 32.21
CA ILE A 25 5.41 -13.11 30.77
C ILE A 25 4.36 -14.07 30.21
N GLU A 26 4.12 -15.21 30.87
CA GLU A 26 3.12 -16.21 30.48
C GLU A 26 1.68 -15.67 30.52
N ALA A 27 1.32 -14.88 31.53
CA ALA A 27 0.03 -14.20 31.61
C ALA A 27 -0.14 -13.14 30.50
N ASN A 28 0.96 -12.54 30.04
CA ASN A 28 0.95 -11.59 28.93
C ASN A 28 0.92 -12.31 27.57
N GLU A 29 1.47 -13.53 27.47
CA GLU A 29 1.43 -14.38 26.28
C GLU A 29 0.08 -15.04 26.07
N LYS A 30 -0.66 -15.38 27.14
CA LYS A 30 -2.00 -15.98 27.08
C LYS A 30 -3.07 -15.07 26.50
N LEU A 31 -2.76 -13.82 26.17
CA LEU A 31 -3.70 -12.84 25.57
C LEU A 31 -3.58 -12.71 24.03
N LEU A 32 -2.97 -13.68 23.36
CA LEU A 32 -3.00 -13.70 21.90
C LEU A 32 -4.38 -14.11 21.40
N VAL A 33 -4.92 -13.30 20.53
CA VAL A 33 -6.11 -13.68 19.76
C VAL A 33 -5.64 -14.69 18.69
N ALA A 34 -6.06 -15.95 18.82
CA ALA A 34 -5.70 -16.99 17.84
C ALA A 34 -6.36 -16.70 16.49
N LYS A 35 -5.67 -15.93 15.65
CA LYS A 35 -6.09 -15.65 14.27
C LYS A 35 -5.07 -16.21 13.29
N THR A 36 -5.56 -16.87 12.25
CA THR A 36 -4.74 -17.33 11.13
C THR A 36 -4.42 -16.18 10.18
N VAL A 37 -3.38 -16.34 9.37
CA VAL A 37 -2.99 -15.39 8.32
C VAL A 37 -4.13 -15.17 7.33
N ASP A 38 -4.86 -16.24 6.97
CA ASP A 38 -6.03 -16.18 6.09
C ASP A 38 -7.13 -15.28 6.65
N CYS A 39 -7.54 -15.54 7.89
CA CYS A 39 -8.58 -14.76 8.56
C CYS A 39 -8.19 -13.28 8.68
N PHE A 40 -6.96 -13.01 9.08
CA PHE A 40 -6.47 -11.65 9.28
C PHE A 40 -6.39 -10.84 7.97
N TYR A 41 -5.97 -11.47 6.86
CA TYR A 41 -6.01 -10.81 5.54
C TYR A 41 -7.42 -10.48 5.09
N LYS A 42 -8.37 -11.40 5.28
CA LYS A 42 -9.79 -11.18 4.95
C LYS A 42 -10.37 -10.00 5.74
N GLU A 43 -10.06 -9.90 7.03
CA GLU A 43 -10.48 -8.76 7.86
C GLU A 43 -9.89 -7.42 7.36
N ILE A 44 -8.61 -7.38 7.02
CA ILE A 44 -7.99 -6.15 6.47
C ILE A 44 -8.64 -5.75 5.15
N ILE A 45 -8.92 -6.72 4.27
CA ILE A 45 -9.55 -6.47 2.96
C ILE A 45 -10.97 -5.92 3.16
N ALA A 46 -11.77 -6.52 4.05
CA ALA A 46 -13.11 -6.06 4.39
C ALA A 46 -13.08 -4.65 5.02
N GLN A 47 -12.13 -4.40 5.92
CA GLN A 47 -11.96 -3.07 6.53
C GLN A 47 -11.57 -2.00 5.51
N CYS A 48 -10.77 -2.35 4.49
CA CYS A 48 -10.45 -1.44 3.40
C CYS A 48 -11.69 -1.11 2.55
N GLU A 49 -12.59 -2.06 2.36
CA GLU A 49 -13.85 -1.89 1.63
C GLU A 49 -14.81 -0.97 2.38
N ILE A 50 -15.04 -1.22 3.67
CA ILE A 50 -15.86 -0.36 4.55
C ILE A 50 -15.35 1.10 4.55
N ASN A 51 -14.03 1.29 4.55
CA ASN A 51 -13.41 2.62 4.56
C ASN A 51 -13.25 3.22 3.15
N ASN A 52 -13.84 2.67 2.10
CA ASN A 52 -13.73 3.12 0.71
C ASN A 52 -12.27 3.28 0.21
N LYS A 53 -11.33 2.49 0.76
CA LYS A 53 -9.91 2.49 0.37
C LYS A 53 -9.63 1.48 -0.74
N CYS A 54 -10.27 1.67 -1.91
CA CYS A 54 -10.22 0.72 -3.03
C CYS A 54 -8.80 0.35 -3.47
N GLY A 55 -7.88 1.32 -3.55
CA GLY A 55 -6.49 1.06 -3.92
C GLY A 55 -5.77 0.14 -2.93
N ASN A 56 -5.93 0.38 -1.62
CA ASN A 56 -5.35 -0.47 -0.58
C ASN A 56 -5.98 -1.87 -0.58
N ARG A 57 -7.30 -1.95 -0.76
CA ARG A 57 -8.02 -3.23 -0.88
C ARG A 57 -7.41 -4.11 -1.96
N LEU A 58 -7.18 -3.56 -3.16
CA LEU A 58 -6.56 -4.30 -4.26
C LEU A 58 -5.14 -4.77 -3.94
N VAL A 59 -4.34 -3.95 -3.28
CA VAL A 59 -2.97 -4.33 -2.88
C VAL A 59 -3.00 -5.51 -1.90
N TYR A 60 -3.84 -5.45 -0.86
CA TYR A 60 -3.98 -6.56 0.10
C TYR A 60 -4.58 -7.81 -0.55
N LEU A 61 -5.58 -7.65 -1.42
CA LEU A 61 -6.19 -8.76 -2.16
C LEU A 61 -5.18 -9.47 -3.07
N ASN A 62 -4.34 -8.72 -3.80
CA ASN A 62 -3.30 -9.27 -4.65
C ASN A 62 -2.25 -10.03 -3.82
N SER A 63 -1.83 -9.47 -2.68
CA SER A 63 -0.91 -10.14 -1.76
C SER A 63 -1.52 -11.42 -1.19
N TYR A 64 -2.76 -11.39 -0.74
CA TYR A 64 -3.50 -12.55 -0.26
C TYR A 64 -3.60 -13.66 -1.30
N ASN A 65 -4.00 -13.31 -2.54
CA ASN A 65 -4.11 -14.26 -3.63
C ASN A 65 -2.75 -14.88 -4.01
N SER A 66 -1.67 -14.09 -3.92
CA SER A 66 -0.31 -14.59 -4.15
C SER A 66 0.11 -15.59 -3.08
N LEU A 67 -0.13 -15.28 -1.81
CA LEU A 67 0.16 -16.18 -0.69
C LEU A 67 -0.67 -17.46 -0.77
N LYS A 68 -1.94 -17.35 -1.10
CA LYS A 68 -2.84 -18.50 -1.25
C LYS A 68 -2.38 -19.43 -2.37
N ARG A 69 -1.90 -18.89 -3.50
CA ARG A 69 -1.31 -19.70 -4.58
C ARG A 69 -0.02 -20.38 -4.14
N PHE A 70 0.87 -19.66 -3.45
CA PHE A 70 2.11 -20.22 -2.93
C PHE A 70 1.88 -21.38 -1.95
N THR A 71 0.86 -21.26 -1.09
CA THR A 71 0.53 -22.31 -0.10
C THR A 71 -0.45 -23.37 -0.61
N ASN A 72 -0.76 -23.41 -1.92
CA ASN A 72 -1.75 -24.30 -2.52
C ASN A 72 -3.10 -24.25 -1.81
N GLY A 73 -3.55 -23.06 -1.45
CA GLY A 73 -4.81 -22.81 -0.76
C GLY A 73 -4.77 -22.94 0.76
N LYS A 74 -3.69 -23.47 1.34
CA LYS A 74 -3.54 -23.72 2.78
C LYS A 74 -2.94 -22.50 3.49
N LEU A 75 -3.67 -21.40 3.59
CA LEU A 75 -3.23 -20.15 4.24
C LEU A 75 -3.75 -20.02 5.69
N GLU A 76 -4.49 -21.02 6.18
CA GLU A 76 -4.96 -21.08 7.57
C GLU A 76 -3.83 -21.46 8.54
N ILE A 77 -2.71 -20.74 8.42
CA ILE A 77 -1.51 -20.93 9.25
C ILE A 77 -1.41 -19.81 10.28
N PRO A 78 -0.84 -20.07 11.47
CA PRO A 78 -0.54 -19.03 12.43
C PRO A 78 0.66 -18.17 11.95
N PHE A 79 0.77 -16.94 12.45
CA PHE A 79 1.83 -16.01 12.04
C PHE A 79 3.25 -16.48 12.32
N ASN A 80 3.48 -17.25 13.39
CA ASN A 80 4.79 -17.81 13.73
C ASN A 80 5.32 -18.83 12.70
N THR A 81 4.46 -19.38 11.84
CA THR A 81 4.87 -20.22 10.70
C THR A 81 5.67 -19.41 9.68
N ILE A 82 5.41 -18.09 9.57
CA ILE A 82 6.10 -17.20 8.64
C ILE A 82 7.43 -16.79 9.26
N ASN A 83 8.42 -17.66 9.17
CA ASN A 83 9.80 -17.39 9.56
C ASN A 83 10.69 -17.01 8.35
N VAL A 84 11.97 -16.74 8.57
CA VAL A 84 12.92 -16.33 7.52
C VAL A 84 12.98 -17.38 6.40
N ALA A 85 13.10 -18.66 6.74
CA ALA A 85 13.16 -19.75 5.77
C ALA A 85 11.85 -19.84 4.91
N TRP A 86 10.71 -19.57 5.52
CA TRP A 86 9.43 -19.49 4.79
C TRP A 86 9.42 -18.32 3.81
N LEU A 87 9.92 -17.14 4.22
CA LEU A 87 10.02 -15.97 3.34
C LEU A 87 10.96 -16.22 2.16
N GLU A 88 12.10 -16.90 2.38
CA GLU A 88 13.02 -17.28 1.31
C GLU A 88 12.39 -18.24 0.29
N LYS A 89 11.59 -19.22 0.76
CA LYS A 89 10.83 -20.13 -0.11
C LYS A 89 9.80 -19.35 -0.93
N TYR A 90 9.10 -18.40 -0.31
CA TYR A 90 8.13 -17.55 -1.01
C TYR A 90 8.81 -16.65 -2.06
N GLU A 91 9.98 -16.07 -1.75
CA GLU A 91 10.78 -15.31 -2.70
C GLU A 91 11.18 -16.15 -3.91
N LYS A 92 11.75 -17.33 -3.68
CA LYS A 92 12.14 -18.27 -4.75
C LYS A 92 10.96 -18.61 -5.64
N TRP A 93 9.80 -18.88 -5.04
CA TRP A 93 8.57 -19.16 -5.78
C TRP A 93 8.10 -17.96 -6.61
N LEU A 94 8.15 -16.75 -6.08
CA LEU A 94 7.81 -15.55 -6.85
C LEU A 94 8.74 -15.34 -8.03
N ARG A 95 10.04 -15.57 -7.86
CA ARG A 95 11.05 -15.49 -8.93
C ARG A 95 10.83 -16.56 -10.01
N SER A 96 10.53 -17.79 -9.62
CA SER A 96 10.24 -18.87 -10.56
C SER A 96 8.98 -18.62 -11.41
N ASN A 97 8.03 -17.82 -10.89
CA ASN A 97 6.86 -17.37 -11.65
C ASN A 97 7.12 -16.11 -12.50
N GLY A 98 8.37 -15.69 -12.68
CA GLY A 98 8.74 -14.56 -13.53
C GLY A 98 8.34 -13.17 -12.97
N ASN A 99 8.08 -13.05 -11.68
CA ASN A 99 7.72 -11.75 -11.09
C ASN A 99 8.93 -10.80 -11.09
N LYS A 100 8.68 -9.54 -11.45
CA LYS A 100 9.69 -8.47 -11.39
C LYS A 100 10.03 -8.11 -9.94
N GLU A 101 11.24 -7.61 -9.70
CA GLU A 101 11.71 -7.15 -8.37
C GLU A 101 10.74 -6.16 -7.71
N THR A 102 10.17 -5.23 -8.48
CA THR A 102 9.17 -4.28 -7.99
C THR A 102 7.91 -4.97 -7.47
N THR A 103 7.45 -6.03 -8.14
CA THR A 103 6.29 -6.84 -7.71
C THR A 103 6.63 -7.63 -6.45
N ILE A 104 7.79 -8.28 -6.42
CA ILE A 104 8.28 -9.03 -5.25
C ILE A 104 8.37 -8.10 -4.04
N SER A 105 9.01 -6.94 -4.21
CA SER A 105 9.08 -5.93 -3.16
C SER A 105 7.70 -5.50 -2.65
N LEU A 106 6.72 -5.31 -3.54
CA LEU A 106 5.35 -4.97 -3.15
C LEU A 106 4.71 -6.07 -2.30
N MET A 107 4.83 -7.35 -2.72
CA MET A 107 4.29 -8.50 -1.97
C MET A 107 4.88 -8.57 -0.56
N PHE A 108 6.21 -8.43 -0.43
CA PHE A 108 6.89 -8.47 0.86
C PHE A 108 6.58 -7.26 1.74
N ARG A 109 6.47 -6.04 1.16
CA ARG A 109 6.05 -4.85 1.92
C ARG A 109 4.63 -4.99 2.45
N THR A 110 3.73 -5.58 1.66
CA THR A 110 2.35 -5.81 2.07
C THR A 110 2.28 -6.87 3.17
N LEU A 111 3.00 -7.98 3.03
CA LEU A 111 3.08 -9.02 4.06
C LEU A 111 3.68 -8.48 5.36
N ARG A 112 4.75 -7.67 5.29
CA ARG A 112 5.32 -6.98 6.45
C ARG A 112 4.31 -6.05 7.13
N SER A 113 3.56 -5.30 6.35
CA SER A 113 2.51 -4.42 6.87
C SER A 113 1.42 -5.21 7.58
N THR A 114 1.01 -6.36 7.02
CA THR A 114 0.04 -7.27 7.64
C THR A 114 0.58 -7.82 8.94
N TYR A 115 1.83 -8.29 8.97
CA TYR A 115 2.46 -8.83 10.18
C TYR A 115 2.56 -7.78 11.29
N ASN A 116 2.95 -6.54 10.95
CA ASN A 116 3.01 -5.43 11.91
C ASN A 116 1.62 -5.09 12.50
N LYS A 117 0.56 -5.18 11.70
CA LYS A 117 -0.81 -5.02 12.18
C LYS A 117 -1.20 -6.17 13.11
N ALA A 118 -0.85 -7.40 12.75
CA ALA A 118 -1.11 -8.57 13.58
C ALA A 118 -0.42 -8.47 14.95
N ILE A 119 0.82 -7.99 15.01
CA ILE A 119 1.52 -7.72 16.28
C ILE A 119 0.77 -6.63 17.08
N LYS A 120 0.34 -5.55 16.42
CA LYS A 120 -0.40 -4.47 17.09
C LYS A 120 -1.74 -4.95 17.66
N GLU A 121 -2.42 -5.86 16.97
CA GLU A 121 -3.69 -6.46 17.38
C GLU A 121 -3.51 -7.70 18.26
N ARG A 122 -2.27 -8.02 18.67
CA ARG A 122 -1.94 -9.19 19.51
C ARG A 122 -2.32 -10.54 18.87
N CYS A 123 -2.28 -10.62 17.54
CA CYS A 123 -2.44 -11.88 16.79
C CYS A 123 -1.10 -12.54 16.44
N ALA A 124 0.01 -11.85 16.67
CA ALA A 124 1.36 -12.34 16.46
C ALA A 124 2.32 -11.80 17.53
N HIS A 125 3.36 -12.57 17.86
CA HIS A 125 4.42 -12.13 18.77
C HIS A 125 5.48 -11.33 18.04
N LEU A 126 6.06 -10.35 18.74
CA LEU A 126 7.20 -9.59 18.23
C LEU A 126 8.49 -10.46 18.19
N SER A 127 8.60 -11.46 19.07
CA SER A 127 9.69 -12.44 19.07
C SER A 127 9.79 -13.24 17.77
N ASP A 128 8.65 -13.48 17.13
CA ASP A 128 8.55 -14.29 15.92
C ASP A 128 8.64 -13.45 14.63
N TYR A 129 8.97 -12.16 14.76
CA TYR A 129 8.96 -11.21 13.65
C TYR A 129 10.11 -11.44 12.67
N PRO A 130 9.89 -12.01 11.48
CA PRO A 130 10.96 -12.43 10.59
C PRO A 130 11.63 -11.28 9.83
N PHE A 131 10.96 -10.12 9.71
CA PHE A 131 11.48 -8.99 8.95
C PHE A 131 12.55 -8.19 9.69
N GLN A 132 12.91 -8.56 10.90
CA GLN A 132 14.09 -8.06 11.58
C GLN A 132 15.36 -8.54 10.88
N GLU A 133 15.40 -9.81 10.50
CA GLU A 133 16.50 -10.47 9.79
C GLU A 133 16.33 -10.36 8.27
N TYR A 134 15.13 -10.67 7.76
CA TYR A 134 14.85 -10.63 6.34
C TYR A 134 14.63 -9.19 5.84
N LYS A 135 15.63 -8.65 5.16
CA LYS A 135 15.61 -7.26 4.66
C LYS A 135 14.91 -7.15 3.30
N ILE A 136 13.85 -6.32 3.23
CA ILE A 136 13.12 -6.05 1.97
C ILE A 136 13.89 -5.07 1.08
N SER A 137 14.81 -4.28 1.65
CA SER A 137 15.64 -3.32 0.90
C SER A 137 16.58 -3.97 -0.11
N LYS A 138 16.76 -5.30 -0.06
CA LYS A 138 17.54 -6.05 -1.05
C LYS A 138 16.93 -6.09 -2.44
N PHE A 139 15.62 -5.84 -2.55
CA PHE A 139 14.93 -5.85 -3.84
C PHE A 139 15.20 -4.55 -4.59
N ASP A 140 15.73 -4.67 -5.82
CA ASP A 140 15.90 -3.51 -6.69
C ASP A 140 14.53 -3.04 -7.21
N THR A 141 14.11 -1.88 -6.75
CA THR A 141 12.87 -1.23 -7.18
C THR A 141 13.14 -0.01 -8.07
N SER A 142 14.38 0.16 -8.52
CA SER A 142 14.72 1.24 -9.44
C SER A 142 13.94 1.08 -10.74
N THR A 143 13.35 2.16 -11.20
CA THR A 143 12.63 2.19 -12.47
C THR A 143 13.19 3.32 -13.32
N GLN A 144 13.43 3.02 -14.59
CA GLN A 144 13.87 4.04 -15.53
C GLN A 144 12.78 5.11 -15.70
N LYS A 145 13.12 6.35 -15.44
CA LYS A 145 12.21 7.48 -15.65
C LYS A 145 11.99 7.66 -17.15
N ARG A 146 10.74 7.62 -17.57
CA ARG A 146 10.32 7.89 -18.96
C ARG A 146 9.81 9.33 -19.01
N ALA A 147 10.68 10.25 -19.36
CA ALA A 147 10.29 11.63 -19.61
C ALA A 147 10.09 11.81 -21.12
N ILE A 148 9.06 12.55 -21.51
CA ILE A 148 8.81 12.99 -22.89
C ILE A 148 9.45 14.36 -23.02
N ALA A 149 10.20 14.59 -24.11
CA ALA A 149 10.79 15.90 -24.39
C ALA A 149 9.69 16.94 -24.68
N LYS A 150 9.93 18.22 -24.33
CA LYS A 150 8.97 19.31 -24.58
C LYS A 150 8.61 19.42 -26.08
N THR A 151 9.59 19.23 -26.97
CA THR A 151 9.39 19.22 -28.42
C THR A 151 8.46 18.11 -28.89
N ASP A 152 8.54 16.91 -28.28
CA ASP A 152 7.69 15.78 -28.64
C ASP A 152 6.27 16.00 -28.09
N MET A 153 6.14 16.65 -26.94
CA MET A 153 4.85 17.03 -26.40
C MET A 153 4.14 18.05 -27.28
N LEU A 154 4.84 19.05 -27.82
CA LEU A 154 4.28 20.01 -28.77
C LEU A 154 3.81 19.32 -30.06
N LYS A 155 4.64 18.47 -30.65
CA LYS A 155 4.24 17.64 -31.81
C LYS A 155 3.01 16.79 -31.52
N PHE A 156 2.93 16.20 -30.32
CA PHE A 156 1.77 15.40 -29.91
C PHE A 156 0.48 16.24 -29.84
N THR A 157 0.55 17.50 -29.39
CA THR A 157 -0.62 18.39 -29.35
C THR A 157 -1.11 18.75 -30.76
N GLU A 158 -0.19 18.92 -31.72
CA GLU A 158 -0.50 19.31 -33.11
C GLU A 158 -0.94 18.14 -34.00
N THR A 159 -0.68 16.88 -33.59
CA THR A 159 -1.03 15.72 -34.39
C THR A 159 -2.54 15.57 -34.51
N SER A 160 -3.05 15.65 -35.73
CA SER A 160 -4.45 15.29 -36.04
C SER A 160 -4.64 13.78 -36.03
N GLN A 161 -5.77 13.31 -35.53
CA GLN A 161 -6.09 11.87 -35.51
C GLN A 161 -6.55 11.39 -36.88
N PRO A 162 -6.12 10.22 -37.37
CA PRO A 162 -6.66 9.64 -38.60
C PRO A 162 -8.16 9.35 -38.47
N ILE A 163 -8.90 9.61 -39.52
CA ILE A 163 -10.32 9.30 -39.60
C ILE A 163 -10.54 7.79 -39.41
N GLY A 164 -11.42 7.38 -38.53
CA GLY A 164 -11.76 5.97 -38.28
C GLY A 164 -11.11 5.32 -37.04
N GLN A 165 -10.43 6.08 -36.20
CA GLN A 165 -9.88 5.57 -34.94
C GLN A 165 -10.96 5.33 -33.86
N LYS A 166 -10.58 4.53 -32.84
CA LYS A 166 -11.47 4.19 -31.72
C LYS A 166 -11.98 5.44 -31.01
N LYS A 167 -13.27 5.46 -30.67
CA LYS A 167 -14.03 6.54 -30.04
C LYS A 167 -13.33 7.31 -28.91
N TYR A 168 -12.42 6.64 -28.17
CA TYR A 168 -11.76 7.23 -27.00
C TYR A 168 -10.33 7.74 -27.25
N VAL A 169 -9.82 7.69 -28.48
CA VAL A 169 -8.43 8.12 -28.75
C VAL A 169 -8.28 9.62 -28.55
N GLU A 170 -9.22 10.39 -29.09
CA GLU A 170 -9.25 11.85 -28.97
C GLU A 170 -9.41 12.28 -27.51
N LEU A 171 -10.40 11.72 -26.80
CA LEU A 171 -10.57 11.95 -25.37
C LEU A 171 -9.32 11.61 -24.55
N SER A 172 -8.64 10.52 -24.90
CA SER A 172 -7.40 10.13 -24.21
C SER A 172 -6.27 11.12 -24.46
N LYS A 173 -6.19 11.70 -25.68
CA LYS A 173 -5.25 12.77 -26.02
C LYS A 173 -5.54 14.02 -25.17
N ASP A 174 -6.79 14.46 -25.13
CA ASP A 174 -7.20 15.64 -24.38
C ASP A 174 -6.94 15.50 -22.88
N ILE A 175 -7.26 14.34 -22.30
CA ILE A 175 -6.98 14.04 -20.90
C ILE A 175 -5.47 14.05 -20.62
N PHE A 176 -4.66 13.51 -21.54
CA PHE A 176 -3.21 13.51 -21.39
C PHE A 176 -2.63 14.93 -21.43
N ILE A 177 -3.06 15.75 -22.40
CA ILE A 177 -2.66 17.15 -22.53
C ILE A 177 -3.11 17.94 -21.30
N PHE A 178 -4.34 17.76 -20.85
CA PHE A 178 -4.85 18.40 -19.63
C PHE A 178 -4.03 18.02 -18.40
N SER A 179 -3.74 16.71 -18.24
CA SER A 179 -2.88 16.24 -17.16
C SER A 179 -1.51 16.88 -17.18
N TYR A 180 -0.90 17.00 -18.37
CA TYR A 180 0.41 17.63 -18.55
C TYR A 180 0.38 19.12 -18.17
N LEU A 181 -0.59 19.86 -18.68
CA LEU A 181 -0.75 21.30 -18.38
C LEU A 181 -1.06 21.57 -16.90
N CYS A 182 -1.71 20.64 -16.22
CA CYS A 182 -1.98 20.68 -14.77
C CYS A 182 -0.85 20.05 -13.91
N GLY A 183 0.39 20.00 -14.40
CA GLY A 183 1.54 19.50 -13.62
C GLY A 183 1.46 18.04 -13.20
N GLY A 184 0.75 17.19 -13.98
CA GLY A 184 0.61 15.75 -13.74
C GLY A 184 -0.52 15.38 -12.80
N ILE A 185 -1.67 16.04 -12.92
CA ILE A 185 -2.88 15.64 -12.23
C ILE A 185 -3.25 14.17 -12.57
N ASN A 186 -3.63 13.41 -11.56
CA ASN A 186 -3.90 11.99 -11.73
C ASN A 186 -5.25 11.77 -12.45
N PHE A 187 -5.33 10.74 -13.28
CA PHE A 187 -6.58 10.40 -14.01
C PHE A 187 -7.79 10.27 -13.08
N THR A 188 -7.64 9.65 -11.91
CA THR A 188 -8.73 9.54 -10.93
C THR A 188 -9.21 10.91 -10.44
N ASP A 189 -8.30 11.86 -10.27
CA ASP A 189 -8.65 13.22 -9.86
C ASP A 189 -9.35 13.95 -11.01
N ILE A 190 -8.87 13.80 -12.27
CA ILE A 190 -9.53 14.36 -13.46
C ILE A 190 -10.96 13.84 -13.61
N ALA A 191 -11.17 12.54 -13.46
CA ALA A 191 -12.49 11.91 -13.61
C ALA A 191 -13.53 12.40 -12.57
N ASN A 192 -13.08 12.99 -11.47
CA ASN A 192 -13.94 13.54 -10.42
C ASN A 192 -14.10 15.08 -10.52
N LEU A 193 -13.48 15.73 -11.51
CA LEU A 193 -13.63 17.17 -11.68
C LEU A 193 -15.04 17.51 -12.20
N THR A 194 -15.58 18.59 -11.63
CA THR A 194 -16.84 19.22 -12.07
C THR A 194 -16.58 20.69 -12.41
N GLN A 195 -17.56 21.38 -12.97
CA GLN A 195 -17.46 22.82 -13.23
C GLN A 195 -17.25 23.64 -11.94
N GLU A 196 -17.75 23.16 -10.82
CA GLU A 196 -17.59 23.80 -9.50
C GLU A 196 -16.13 23.84 -9.03
N ASN A 197 -15.28 22.98 -9.60
CA ASN A 197 -13.85 22.99 -9.32
C ASN A 197 -13.12 24.18 -9.95
N ILE A 198 -13.78 24.92 -10.85
CA ILE A 198 -13.19 26.11 -11.49
C ILE A 198 -13.74 27.36 -10.81
N VAL A 199 -12.90 28.01 -10.00
CA VAL A 199 -13.27 29.23 -9.27
C VAL A 199 -12.30 30.34 -9.69
N ASN A 200 -12.83 31.44 -10.23
CA ASN A 200 -12.03 32.59 -10.70
C ASN A 200 -10.92 32.21 -11.69
N GLY A 201 -11.18 31.29 -12.62
CA GLY A 201 -10.22 30.81 -13.60
C GLY A 201 -9.13 29.91 -13.04
N ARG A 202 -9.27 29.46 -11.80
CA ARG A 202 -8.34 28.54 -11.11
C ARG A 202 -9.00 27.21 -10.87
N LEU A 203 -8.20 26.12 -10.99
CA LEU A 203 -8.67 24.78 -10.70
C LEU A 203 -8.42 24.45 -9.22
N HIS A 204 -9.47 24.14 -8.47
CA HIS A 204 -9.43 23.73 -7.08
C HIS A 204 -10.04 22.34 -6.93
N TYR A 205 -9.32 21.40 -6.34
CA TYR A 205 -9.85 20.06 -6.05
C TYR A 205 -9.17 19.43 -4.84
N ILE A 206 -9.80 18.39 -4.30
CA ILE A 206 -9.22 17.58 -3.22
C ILE A 206 -8.61 16.32 -3.85
N ARG A 207 -7.30 16.15 -3.69
CA ARG A 207 -6.59 15.00 -4.23
C ARG A 207 -7.05 13.70 -3.58
N GLN A 208 -7.63 12.81 -4.33
CA GLN A 208 -8.20 11.53 -3.86
C GLN A 208 -7.18 10.69 -3.06
N LYS A 209 -5.93 10.64 -3.53
CA LYS A 209 -4.89 9.83 -2.88
C LYS A 209 -4.50 10.31 -1.48
N THR A 210 -4.54 11.62 -1.23
CA THR A 210 -3.98 12.21 0.00
C THR A 210 -5.00 12.97 0.84
N GLY A 211 -6.20 13.26 0.29
CA GLY A 211 -7.21 14.09 0.93
C GLY A 211 -6.79 15.56 1.09
N LYS A 212 -5.71 15.99 0.40
CA LYS A 212 -5.20 17.37 0.50
C LYS A 212 -5.81 18.23 -0.59
N PRO A 213 -6.15 19.50 -0.27
CA PRO A 213 -6.58 20.46 -1.28
C PRO A 213 -5.40 20.80 -2.20
N VAL A 214 -5.69 20.96 -3.47
CA VAL A 214 -4.76 21.39 -4.52
C VAL A 214 -5.41 22.55 -5.27
N SER A 215 -4.63 23.59 -5.54
CA SER A 215 -5.05 24.76 -6.32
C SER A 215 -3.99 25.04 -7.38
N TYR A 216 -4.42 25.09 -8.64
CA TYR A 216 -3.56 25.54 -9.75
C TYR A 216 -3.92 26.97 -10.11
N THR A 217 -2.93 27.86 -9.99
CA THR A 217 -3.12 29.29 -10.25
C THR A 217 -3.05 29.65 -11.73
N HIS A 218 -2.35 28.83 -12.55
CA HIS A 218 -2.28 28.98 -14.01
C HIS A 218 -2.12 27.61 -14.65
N LEU A 219 -2.84 27.36 -15.74
CA LEU A 219 -2.64 26.17 -16.59
C LEU A 219 -1.30 26.16 -17.33
N ARG A 220 -0.52 27.27 -17.24
CA ARG A 220 0.82 27.43 -17.85
C ARG A 220 1.96 27.60 -16.84
N ALA A 221 1.74 27.38 -15.55
CA ALA A 221 2.70 27.77 -14.50
C ALA A 221 4.03 26.99 -14.46
N HIS A 222 4.30 26.08 -15.38
CA HIS A 222 5.57 25.36 -15.45
C HIS A 222 6.59 25.92 -16.46
N GLU A 223 6.26 27.01 -17.15
CA GLU A 223 7.20 27.56 -18.15
C GLU A 223 8.15 28.62 -17.62
N THR A 224 7.99 29.11 -16.38
CA THR A 224 8.69 30.32 -15.92
C THR A 224 9.79 30.15 -14.90
N SER A 225 10.15 28.93 -14.47
CA SER A 225 11.17 28.78 -13.43
C SER A 225 12.48 28.10 -13.85
N GLN A 226 12.73 27.91 -15.13
CA GLN A 226 14.00 27.35 -15.63
C GLN A 226 14.61 28.08 -16.83
N ASP A 227 14.06 29.22 -17.26
CA ASP A 227 14.60 30.04 -18.38
C ASP A 227 15.06 31.43 -17.92
N LEU A 228 15.57 31.54 -16.68
CA LEU A 228 16.35 32.71 -16.22
C LEU A 228 17.69 32.28 -15.67
#